data_854a269ce775cd1646edc9d24414e933
#
_entry.id   854a269ce775cd1646edc9d24414e933
#
_cell.length_a   1.000
_cell.length_b   1.000
_cell.length_c   1.000
_cell.angle_alpha   90.00
_cell.angle_beta   90.00
_cell.angle_gamma   90.00
#
_symmetry.space_group_name_H-M   'P 1'
#
loop_
_entity.id
_entity.type
_entity.pdbx_description
1 polymer ?
#
loop_
_entity_poly.entity_id
_entity_poly.type
_entity_poly.pdbx_seq_one_letter_code
_entity_poly.pdbx_strand_id
1 'polypeptide(L)'
;MSARRRQDPTGLAPLVERLEGWVGRTRCYPALEKDRVSLEDLLRQIKARQASLEQPLRILLLGGTGVGKSTLFNALGGADLAMAAPVRPTTRELTAYYHEDNGSSALGKLEARAKLVPHSRELLRDKIVIDAPDFDSTAKENRRLLEEALLVTDLALCVVTAEKYLSAELFSLLAKHRDGIEYVFVLNKIDRTQDPELIAADLAHELDKHQITSKGKDPRILPVSALAVRHAQHEATEAGLSTLEGLTLGPETGRWPELRDLLEHELDKVRIRQIKAAKLADRVKGLLGRLQDHVPSEVPDKIERWRGAWEAGRRDLTTDLSRSFFGAIQHDPEVHNVLRYLFGTSFKGIFGAFLTLTYGVRSLLLPGFSRARSLGTKDLETLLEERLRQVEIAGVERRIESVLDRFEQEGRALGFHPPERGHAPELGASSRFLRPAESSTRGVAALVLAVRGDASREFYGICTRSTEESSPVWRLLWNLLPVFVLLAGVYAFVGSLVPEGVGPSAVSKSLTGAVPLLEGTLLSLLLVCALEWPVAEHVINGRVSRALALLEGVVERAVETCLGQAVVDEPERVLAEILERHREFERLREDADRLLRDDSSPPPPSRPELAPAPPEEDAPPSRERLRA
;
A
#
# COMPACT_ATOMS: atom_id res chain seq x y z
N MET A 1 -36.52 13.13 7.51
CA MET A 1 -35.84 14.07 8.41
C MET A 1 -34.35 13.97 8.16
N SER A 2 -33.80 14.99 7.53
CA SER A 2 -32.39 15.07 7.12
C SER A 2 -31.51 15.14 8.36
N ALA A 3 -30.65 14.14 8.57
CA ALA A 3 -29.57 14.20 9.54
C ALA A 3 -28.60 15.29 9.09
N ARG A 4 -28.69 16.48 9.67
CA ARG A 4 -27.65 17.51 9.55
C ARG A 4 -26.33 16.84 9.92
N ARG A 5 -25.43 16.70 8.93
CA ARG A 5 -24.02 16.38 9.18
C ARG A 5 -23.54 17.39 10.23
N ARG A 6 -23.29 16.90 11.44
CA ARG A 6 -22.64 17.69 12.49
C ARG A 6 -21.29 18.10 11.89
N GLN A 7 -21.09 19.38 11.68
CA GLN A 7 -19.84 19.91 11.16
C GLN A 7 -18.76 19.59 12.20
N ASP A 8 -17.78 18.80 11.77
CA ASP A 8 -16.57 18.55 12.55
C ASP A 8 -15.78 19.88 12.61
N PRO A 9 -15.66 20.52 13.78
CA PRO A 9 -14.98 21.81 13.89
C PRO A 9 -13.47 21.72 13.65
N THR A 10 -12.90 20.51 13.69
CA THR A 10 -11.46 20.28 13.49
C THR A 10 -11.11 19.85 12.07
N GLY A 11 -12.08 19.45 11.26
CA GLY A 11 -11.82 18.86 9.93
C GLY A 11 -11.10 17.51 9.95
N LEU A 12 -10.84 16.95 11.15
CA LEU A 12 -10.06 15.72 11.32
C LEU A 12 -10.88 14.44 11.08
N ALA A 13 -12.22 14.51 11.11
CA ALA A 13 -13.06 13.33 10.93
C ALA A 13 -12.83 12.61 9.59
N PRO A 14 -12.85 13.29 8.44
CA PRO A 14 -12.59 12.66 7.16
C PRO A 14 -11.17 12.08 7.07
N LEU A 15 -10.20 12.72 7.71
CA LEU A 15 -8.82 12.25 7.75
C LEU A 15 -8.71 10.94 8.55
N VAL A 16 -9.33 10.85 9.72
CA VAL A 16 -9.33 9.66 10.57
C VAL A 16 -10.00 8.47 9.86
N GLU A 17 -11.11 8.69 9.17
CA GLU A 17 -11.77 7.65 8.37
C GLU A 17 -10.87 7.14 7.23
N ARG A 18 -10.20 8.05 6.54
CA ARG A 18 -9.24 7.69 5.47
C ARG A 18 -8.03 6.95 6.00
N LEU A 19 -7.48 7.35 7.16
CA LEU A 19 -6.38 6.66 7.84
C LEU A 19 -6.79 5.24 8.24
N GLU A 20 -7.98 5.07 8.81
CA GLU A 20 -8.50 3.73 9.14
C GLU A 20 -8.64 2.87 7.89
N GLY A 21 -9.24 3.42 6.83
CA GLY A 21 -9.36 2.72 5.55
C GLY A 21 -7.99 2.33 4.98
N TRP A 22 -6.99 3.20 5.07
CA TRP A 22 -5.63 2.92 4.62
C TRP A 22 -4.99 1.81 5.45
N VAL A 23 -5.03 1.88 6.79
CA VAL A 23 -4.52 0.83 7.70
C VAL A 23 -5.22 -0.51 7.41
N GLY A 24 -6.54 -0.49 7.23
CA GLY A 24 -7.34 -1.69 6.95
C GLY A 24 -6.96 -2.40 5.65
N ARG A 25 -6.63 -1.66 4.59
CA ARG A 25 -6.31 -2.19 3.26
C ARG A 25 -4.82 -2.49 3.05
N THR A 26 -3.92 -1.88 3.82
CA THR A 26 -2.47 -1.97 3.60
C THR A 26 -1.91 -3.22 4.26
N ARG A 27 -1.40 -4.17 3.46
CA ARG A 27 -0.78 -5.44 3.90
C ARG A 27 0.69 -5.56 3.51
N CYS A 28 1.17 -4.65 2.66
CA CYS A 28 2.51 -4.72 2.06
C CYS A 28 3.66 -4.38 3.02
N TYR A 29 3.39 -3.84 4.20
CA TYR A 29 4.42 -3.47 5.18
C TYR A 29 4.42 -4.44 6.38
N PRO A 30 5.47 -5.29 6.54
CA PRO A 30 5.54 -6.27 7.63
C PRO A 30 5.48 -5.66 9.03
N ALA A 31 6.09 -4.48 9.21
CA ALA A 31 6.09 -3.78 10.49
C ALA A 31 4.68 -3.32 10.89
N LEU A 32 3.91 -2.82 9.93
CA LEU A 32 2.52 -2.40 10.13
C LEU A 32 1.63 -3.62 10.47
N GLU A 33 1.86 -4.75 9.84
CA GLU A 33 1.08 -5.98 10.10
C GLU A 33 1.31 -6.49 11.53
N LYS A 34 2.55 -6.43 12.03
CA LYS A 34 2.88 -6.83 13.41
C LYS A 34 2.22 -5.94 14.46
N ASP A 35 2.06 -4.63 14.19
CA ASP A 35 1.49 -3.66 15.12
C ASP A 35 0.00 -3.34 14.83
N ARG A 36 -0.61 -4.05 13.90
CA ARG A 36 -1.98 -3.79 13.43
C ARG A 36 -3.01 -3.67 14.54
N VAL A 37 -3.02 -4.63 15.47
CA VAL A 37 -3.97 -4.64 16.58
C VAL A 37 -3.85 -3.39 17.43
N SER A 38 -2.64 -2.94 17.71
CA SER A 38 -2.35 -1.73 18.48
C SER A 38 -2.79 -0.47 17.70
N LEU A 39 -2.55 -0.41 16.40
CA LEU A 39 -2.97 0.70 15.55
C LEU A 39 -4.50 0.80 15.43
N GLU A 40 -5.19 -0.32 15.26
CA GLU A 40 -6.66 -0.37 15.24
C GLU A 40 -7.27 0.04 16.59
N ASP A 41 -6.62 -0.32 17.71
CA ASP A 41 -7.03 0.12 19.03
C ASP A 41 -6.86 1.63 19.20
N LEU A 42 -5.73 2.18 18.75
CA LEU A 42 -5.47 3.62 18.75
C LEU A 42 -6.50 4.37 17.89
N LEU A 43 -6.81 3.87 16.70
CA LEU A 43 -7.86 4.43 15.83
C LEU A 43 -9.23 4.41 16.50
N ARG A 44 -9.59 3.34 17.20
CA ARG A 44 -10.84 3.27 17.99
C ARG A 44 -10.87 4.33 19.09
N GLN A 45 -9.76 4.54 19.80
CA GLN A 45 -9.63 5.59 20.82
C GLN A 45 -9.77 6.99 20.22
N ILE A 46 -9.15 7.27 19.07
CA ILE A 46 -9.27 8.54 18.34
C ILE A 46 -10.73 8.81 17.97
N LYS A 47 -11.43 7.82 17.39
CA LYS A 47 -12.85 7.94 17.05
C LYS A 47 -13.75 8.18 18.27
N ALA A 48 -13.48 7.48 19.37
CA ALA A 48 -14.22 7.70 20.61
C ALA A 48 -14.03 9.12 21.15
N ARG A 49 -12.82 9.66 21.06
CA ARG A 49 -12.55 11.06 21.44
C ARG A 49 -13.21 12.06 20.51
N GLN A 50 -13.17 11.81 19.22
CA GLN A 50 -13.86 12.63 18.22
C GLN A 50 -15.37 12.71 18.51
N ALA A 51 -16.01 11.60 18.81
CA ALA A 51 -17.42 11.57 19.19
C ALA A 51 -17.72 12.35 20.50
N SER A 52 -16.70 12.59 21.33
CA SER A 52 -16.82 13.31 22.60
C SER A 52 -16.58 14.82 22.50
N LEU A 53 -16.26 15.38 21.32
CA LEU A 53 -15.98 16.81 21.16
C LEU A 53 -17.13 17.72 21.63
N GLU A 54 -18.37 17.30 21.38
CA GLU A 54 -19.58 18.04 21.75
C GLU A 54 -20.14 17.66 23.15
N GLN A 55 -19.48 16.72 23.83
CA GLN A 55 -19.93 16.25 25.15
C GLN A 55 -19.38 17.16 26.27
N PRO A 56 -20.00 17.18 27.47
CA PRO A 56 -19.45 17.86 28.62
C PRO A 56 -18.01 17.51 28.95
N LEU A 57 -17.25 18.43 29.55
CA LEU A 57 -15.89 18.19 30.00
C LEU A 57 -15.89 17.18 31.14
N ARG A 58 -15.09 16.12 31.02
CA ARG A 58 -14.94 15.11 32.07
C ARG A 58 -13.74 15.45 32.94
N ILE A 59 -14.02 15.84 34.17
CA ILE A 59 -13.05 16.25 35.19
C ILE A 59 -12.89 15.10 36.18
N LEU A 60 -11.70 14.57 36.34
CA LEU A 60 -11.38 13.53 37.32
C LEU A 60 -10.79 14.18 38.57
N LEU A 61 -11.34 13.87 39.72
CA LEU A 61 -10.71 14.18 41.02
C LEU A 61 -9.70 13.08 41.33
N LEU A 62 -8.42 13.39 41.20
CA LEU A 62 -7.30 12.47 41.41
C LEU A 62 -6.58 12.85 42.71
N GLY A 63 -6.34 11.90 43.59
CA GLY A 63 -5.60 12.14 44.83
C GLY A 63 -5.54 10.89 45.71
N GLY A 64 -4.61 10.89 46.63
CA GLY A 64 -4.46 9.81 47.60
C GLY A 64 -5.53 9.84 48.71
N THR A 65 -5.47 8.82 49.57
CA THR A 65 -6.39 8.72 50.71
C THR A 65 -6.24 9.90 51.64
N GLY A 66 -7.37 10.52 51.96
CA GLY A 66 -7.45 11.59 52.97
C GLY A 66 -6.93 12.96 52.55
N VAL A 67 -6.61 13.20 51.27
CA VAL A 67 -6.22 14.54 50.77
C VAL A 67 -7.39 15.55 50.71
N GLY A 68 -8.61 15.07 50.84
CA GLY A 68 -9.81 15.93 50.89
C GLY A 68 -10.54 16.08 49.54
N LYS A 69 -10.48 15.09 48.65
CA LYS A 69 -11.20 15.06 47.34
C LYS A 69 -12.71 15.32 47.52
N SER A 70 -13.38 14.55 48.39
CA SER A 70 -14.82 14.68 48.62
C SER A 70 -15.17 16.02 49.28
N THR A 71 -14.31 16.57 50.18
CA THR A 71 -14.50 17.91 50.73
C THR A 71 -14.37 18.97 49.66
N LEU A 72 -13.38 18.89 48.80
CA LEU A 72 -13.20 19.77 47.65
C LEU A 72 -14.40 19.71 46.71
N PHE A 73 -14.87 18.51 46.41
CA PHE A 73 -16.04 18.33 45.57
C PHE A 73 -17.30 18.98 46.18
N ASN A 74 -17.54 18.77 47.48
CA ASN A 74 -18.65 19.38 48.16
C ASN A 74 -18.53 20.91 48.22
N ALA A 75 -17.31 21.44 48.32
CA ALA A 75 -17.07 22.88 48.25
C ALA A 75 -17.40 23.43 46.84
N LEU A 76 -17.02 22.71 45.77
CA LEU A 76 -17.37 23.08 44.38
C LEU A 76 -18.88 22.99 44.13
N GLY A 77 -19.53 21.98 44.67
CA GLY A 77 -20.97 21.76 44.54
C GLY A 77 -21.81 22.68 45.42
N GLY A 78 -21.22 23.33 46.45
CA GLY A 78 -21.94 24.15 47.41
C GLY A 78 -22.96 23.41 48.28
N ALA A 79 -22.93 22.05 48.23
CA ALA A 79 -23.81 21.17 48.99
C ALA A 79 -23.08 19.86 49.32
N ASP A 80 -23.64 19.05 50.21
CA ASP A 80 -23.08 17.72 50.55
C ASP A 80 -23.48 16.70 49.51
N LEU A 81 -22.86 16.79 48.33
CA LEU A 81 -23.08 15.87 47.19
C LEU A 81 -22.29 14.56 47.38
N ALA A 82 -21.10 14.62 47.94
CA ALA A 82 -20.27 13.47 48.24
C ALA A 82 -20.24 13.18 49.73
N MET A 83 -20.26 11.89 50.12
CA MET A 83 -20.11 11.51 51.53
C MET A 83 -18.68 11.78 52.00
N ALA A 84 -18.48 12.87 52.75
CA ALA A 84 -17.25 13.17 53.45
C ALA A 84 -17.26 12.42 54.80
N ALA A 85 -16.81 11.17 54.85
CA ALA A 85 -16.75 10.43 56.10
C ALA A 85 -15.34 10.50 56.70
N PRO A 86 -15.21 10.66 58.03
CA PRO A 86 -13.91 10.71 58.68
C PRO A 86 -13.21 9.32 58.80
N VAL A 87 -13.91 8.23 58.46
CA VAL A 87 -13.41 6.85 58.58
C VAL A 87 -13.02 6.28 57.21
N ARG A 88 -11.82 5.72 57.13
CA ARG A 88 -11.21 5.12 55.92
C ARG A 88 -11.66 3.67 55.67
N PRO A 89 -11.76 3.21 54.41
CA PRO A 89 -11.66 3.88 53.10
C PRO A 89 -13.05 4.39 52.65
N THR A 90 -13.10 5.62 52.08
CA THR A 90 -14.34 6.32 51.81
C THR A 90 -14.93 6.06 50.43
N THR A 91 -14.13 5.84 49.40
CA THR A 91 -14.61 5.65 48.03
C THR A 91 -14.15 4.32 47.48
N ARG A 92 -15.07 3.37 47.32
CA ARG A 92 -14.80 2.03 46.71
C ARG A 92 -15.32 1.92 45.28
N GLU A 93 -16.11 2.88 44.83
CA GLU A 93 -16.78 2.92 43.55
C GLU A 93 -16.53 4.26 42.89
N LEU A 94 -16.53 4.29 41.55
CA LEU A 94 -16.54 5.52 40.80
C LEU A 94 -17.87 6.25 41.04
N THR A 95 -17.82 7.54 41.30
CA THR A 95 -19.03 8.37 41.40
C THR A 95 -18.94 9.48 40.35
N ALA A 96 -19.93 9.59 39.49
CA ALA A 96 -19.98 10.61 38.45
C ALA A 96 -21.13 11.60 38.72
N TYR A 97 -20.78 12.84 38.87
CA TYR A 97 -21.72 13.94 39.11
C TYR A 97 -21.93 14.69 37.81
N TYR A 98 -23.16 14.77 37.36
CA TYR A 98 -23.53 15.40 36.09
C TYR A 98 -24.71 16.34 36.25
N HIS A 99 -24.76 17.40 35.42
CA HIS A 99 -25.89 18.32 35.43
C HIS A 99 -27.12 17.66 34.80
N GLU A 100 -28.29 17.85 35.41
CA GLU A 100 -29.58 17.25 34.99
C GLU A 100 -29.87 17.47 33.50
N ASP A 101 -29.55 18.63 32.94
CA ASP A 101 -29.77 18.96 31.54
C ASP A 101 -28.89 18.17 30.55
N ASN A 102 -27.77 17.67 30.98
CA ASN A 102 -26.79 17.02 30.09
C ASN A 102 -26.97 15.49 29.95
N GLY A 103 -27.71 14.88 30.91
CA GLY A 103 -27.85 13.44 30.95
C GLY A 103 -26.54 12.69 31.26
N SER A 104 -26.64 11.41 31.54
CA SER A 104 -25.52 10.53 31.92
C SER A 104 -24.76 9.93 30.72
N SER A 105 -25.34 9.98 29.53
CA SER A 105 -24.81 9.28 28.31
C SER A 105 -23.40 9.73 27.90
N ALA A 106 -22.92 10.87 28.39
CA ALA A 106 -21.58 11.38 28.13
C ALA A 106 -20.46 10.56 28.80
N LEU A 107 -20.76 9.67 29.73
CA LEU A 107 -19.81 8.79 30.42
C LEU A 107 -19.46 7.52 29.62
N GLY A 108 -20.27 7.16 28.62
CA GLY A 108 -20.04 6.00 27.78
C GLY A 108 -19.92 4.72 28.61
N LYS A 109 -18.81 3.98 28.46
CA LYS A 109 -18.60 2.70 29.17
C LYS A 109 -18.53 2.83 30.69
N LEU A 110 -18.17 4.00 31.23
CA LEU A 110 -18.14 4.22 32.68
C LEU A 110 -19.55 4.34 33.28
N GLU A 111 -20.57 4.67 32.48
CA GLU A 111 -21.96 4.77 32.95
C GLU A 111 -22.43 3.49 33.68
N ALA A 112 -22.03 2.32 33.15
CA ALA A 112 -22.38 1.02 33.75
C ALA A 112 -21.59 0.68 35.03
N ARG A 113 -20.53 1.46 35.36
CA ARG A 113 -19.62 1.16 36.48
C ARG A 113 -19.49 2.28 37.50
N ALA A 114 -20.12 3.42 37.23
CA ALA A 114 -20.12 4.56 38.11
C ALA A 114 -21.48 4.79 38.75
N LYS A 115 -21.49 5.16 40.02
CA LYS A 115 -22.69 5.69 40.65
C LYS A 115 -22.99 7.06 40.05
N LEU A 116 -24.15 7.23 39.46
CA LEU A 116 -24.56 8.45 38.78
C LEU A 116 -25.33 9.35 39.76
N VAL A 117 -24.88 10.58 39.94
CA VAL A 117 -25.51 11.57 40.84
C VAL A 117 -25.81 12.83 40.04
N PRO A 118 -27.09 13.14 39.80
CA PRO A 118 -27.50 14.39 39.15
C PRO A 118 -27.35 15.59 40.09
N HIS A 119 -27.09 16.76 39.52
CA HIS A 119 -27.08 18.03 40.22
C HIS A 119 -27.59 19.17 39.33
N SER A 120 -27.97 20.29 39.94
CA SER A 120 -28.48 21.49 39.25
C SER A 120 -27.53 22.70 39.37
N ARG A 121 -26.22 22.48 39.58
CA ARG A 121 -25.23 23.55 39.77
C ARG A 121 -24.77 24.12 38.44
N GLU A 122 -25.04 25.39 38.18
CA GLU A 122 -24.67 26.09 36.95
C GLU A 122 -23.13 26.09 36.72
N LEU A 123 -22.32 26.27 37.77
CA LEU A 123 -20.84 26.18 37.70
C LEU A 123 -20.35 24.92 37.02
N LEU A 124 -21.07 23.82 37.17
CA LEU A 124 -20.70 22.51 36.65
C LEU A 124 -21.59 22.06 35.48
N ARG A 125 -22.41 22.96 34.88
CA ARG A 125 -23.39 22.61 33.85
C ARG A 125 -22.81 21.86 32.69
N ASP A 126 -21.70 22.32 32.11
CA ASP A 126 -21.04 21.70 30.96
C ASP A 126 -19.90 20.76 31.36
N LYS A 127 -19.95 20.26 32.59
CA LYS A 127 -18.90 19.45 33.19
C LYS A 127 -19.49 18.22 33.86
N ILE A 128 -18.73 17.12 33.80
CA ILE A 128 -19.01 15.91 34.59
C ILE A 128 -17.80 15.71 35.49
N VAL A 129 -18.05 15.71 36.80
CA VAL A 129 -16.99 15.49 37.79
C VAL A 129 -17.01 14.03 38.22
N ILE A 130 -15.90 13.36 38.07
CA ILE A 130 -15.70 11.93 38.39
C ILE A 130 -14.86 11.88 39.66
N ASP A 131 -15.43 11.39 40.76
CA ASP A 131 -14.67 11.04 41.97
C ASP A 131 -14.22 9.59 41.89
N ALA A 132 -12.89 9.39 41.79
CA ALA A 132 -12.29 8.08 41.65
C ALA A 132 -11.75 7.58 42.99
N PRO A 133 -11.64 6.24 43.17
CA PRO A 133 -10.90 5.63 44.26
C PRO A 133 -9.47 6.19 44.39
N ASP A 134 -8.96 6.17 45.59
CA ASP A 134 -7.63 6.67 45.90
C ASP A 134 -6.53 5.91 45.11
N PHE A 135 -5.57 6.62 44.53
CA PHE A 135 -4.50 6.01 43.73
C PHE A 135 -3.51 5.19 44.58
N ASP A 136 -3.40 5.47 45.89
CA ASP A 136 -2.60 4.76 46.87
C ASP A 136 -3.33 3.53 47.46
N SER A 137 -4.48 3.15 46.91
CA SER A 137 -5.23 1.96 47.31
C SER A 137 -4.51 0.69 46.88
N THR A 138 -4.37 -0.25 47.83
CA THR A 138 -3.78 -1.56 47.58
C THR A 138 -4.70 -2.52 46.80
N ALA A 139 -5.98 -2.19 46.70
CA ALA A 139 -6.97 -3.00 46.00
C ALA A 139 -6.76 -2.94 44.46
N LYS A 140 -6.52 -4.08 43.82
CA LYS A 140 -6.32 -4.18 42.37
C LYS A 140 -7.51 -3.65 41.57
N GLU A 141 -8.73 -3.84 42.09
CA GLU A 141 -9.97 -3.36 41.47
C GLU A 141 -10.02 -1.84 41.45
N ASN A 142 -9.66 -1.16 42.52
CA ASN A 142 -9.62 0.29 42.58
C ASN A 142 -8.63 0.89 41.57
N ARG A 143 -7.47 0.26 41.42
CA ARG A 143 -6.46 0.68 40.42
C ARG A 143 -6.99 0.54 38.99
N ARG A 144 -7.70 -0.56 38.71
CA ARG A 144 -8.32 -0.79 37.41
C ARG A 144 -9.41 0.24 37.11
N LEU A 145 -10.29 0.52 38.07
CA LEU A 145 -11.33 1.54 37.93
C LEU A 145 -10.73 2.93 37.70
N LEU A 146 -9.65 3.27 38.38
CA LEU A 146 -8.92 4.51 38.19
C LEU A 146 -8.31 4.59 36.77
N GLU A 147 -7.68 3.54 36.28
CA GLU A 147 -7.14 3.49 34.91
C GLU A 147 -8.25 3.62 33.85
N GLU A 148 -9.40 2.98 34.05
CA GLU A 148 -10.57 3.12 33.18
C GLU A 148 -11.10 4.56 33.19
N ALA A 149 -11.14 5.21 34.35
CA ALA A 149 -11.56 6.62 34.47
C ALA A 149 -10.58 7.58 33.77
N LEU A 150 -9.26 7.35 33.92
CA LEU A 150 -8.24 8.15 33.25
C LEU A 150 -8.33 8.11 31.72
N LEU A 151 -8.73 6.97 31.13
CA LEU A 151 -8.89 6.85 29.66
C LEU A 151 -9.94 7.79 29.08
N VAL A 152 -10.98 8.13 29.86
CA VAL A 152 -12.08 9.01 29.42
C VAL A 152 -11.95 10.43 29.94
N THR A 153 -11.00 10.70 30.82
CA THR A 153 -10.80 12.01 31.46
C THR A 153 -10.26 13.04 30.47
N ASP A 154 -10.83 14.22 30.50
CA ASP A 154 -10.36 15.37 29.73
C ASP A 154 -9.44 16.29 30.55
N LEU A 155 -9.73 16.48 31.85
CA LEU A 155 -8.96 17.27 32.79
C LEU A 155 -8.89 16.53 34.13
N ALA A 156 -7.75 16.50 34.78
CA ALA A 156 -7.63 15.97 36.14
C ALA A 156 -7.30 17.08 37.15
N LEU A 157 -8.14 17.19 38.17
CA LEU A 157 -7.84 17.97 39.36
C LEU A 157 -7.06 17.08 40.32
N CYS A 158 -5.74 17.27 40.36
CA CYS A 158 -4.83 16.52 41.21
C CYS A 158 -4.81 17.13 42.60
N VAL A 159 -5.52 16.51 43.54
CA VAL A 159 -5.62 17.00 44.92
C VAL A 159 -4.48 16.41 45.74
N VAL A 160 -3.62 17.28 46.27
CA VAL A 160 -2.47 16.92 47.10
C VAL A 160 -2.50 17.71 48.41
N THR A 161 -1.74 17.32 49.39
CA THR A 161 -1.54 18.06 50.66
C THR A 161 -0.04 18.20 50.89
N ALA A 162 0.34 19.12 51.79
CA ALA A 162 1.72 19.32 52.21
C ALA A 162 2.44 18.03 52.65
N GLU A 163 1.70 17.06 53.15
CA GLU A 163 2.22 15.78 53.62
C GLU A 163 2.41 14.72 52.48
N LYS A 164 1.68 14.91 51.36
CA LYS A 164 1.56 13.87 50.30
C LYS A 164 1.80 14.40 48.87
N TYR A 165 2.36 15.60 48.66
CA TYR A 165 2.56 16.16 47.33
C TYR A 165 3.71 15.47 46.55
N LEU A 166 4.69 14.89 47.27
CA LEU A 166 5.84 14.18 46.66
C LEU A 166 5.61 12.66 46.58
N SER A 167 4.39 12.18 46.31
CA SER A 167 4.12 10.77 46.18
C SER A 167 4.69 10.19 44.87
N ALA A 168 5.62 9.23 44.96
CA ALA A 168 6.20 8.55 43.80
C ALA A 168 5.13 7.83 42.94
N GLU A 169 4.07 7.33 43.59
CA GLU A 169 2.95 6.67 42.92
C GLU A 169 2.16 7.67 42.08
N LEU A 170 1.94 8.90 42.60
CA LEU A 170 1.30 9.98 41.86
C LEU A 170 2.13 10.33 40.63
N PHE A 171 3.41 10.61 40.77
CA PHE A 171 4.28 10.97 39.64
C PHE A 171 4.35 9.86 38.57
N SER A 172 4.43 8.60 38.97
CA SER A 172 4.40 7.45 38.07
C SER A 172 3.09 7.39 37.26
N LEU A 173 1.95 7.63 37.94
CA LEU A 173 0.64 7.63 37.29
C LEU A 173 0.49 8.79 36.32
N LEU A 174 0.90 10.01 36.71
CA LEU A 174 0.86 11.19 35.87
C LEU A 174 1.76 11.04 34.62
N ALA A 175 2.97 10.53 34.78
CA ALA A 175 3.90 10.30 33.69
C ALA A 175 3.34 9.30 32.64
N LYS A 176 2.66 8.25 33.10
CA LYS A 176 2.01 7.25 32.24
C LYS A 176 0.90 7.85 31.36
N HIS A 177 0.20 8.87 31.84
CA HIS A 177 -0.97 9.44 31.19
C HIS A 177 -0.78 10.91 30.72
N ARG A 178 0.46 11.42 30.72
CA ARG A 178 0.78 12.83 30.43
C ARG A 178 0.26 13.33 29.08
N ASP A 179 0.26 12.48 28.06
CA ASP A 179 -0.07 12.87 26.67
C ASP A 179 -1.59 12.94 26.39
N GLY A 180 -2.41 12.67 27.40
CA GLY A 180 -3.86 12.56 27.17
C GLY A 180 -4.74 13.38 28.12
N ILE A 181 -4.18 13.96 29.18
CA ILE A 181 -4.96 14.60 30.25
C ILE A 181 -4.32 15.94 30.60
N GLU A 182 -5.14 16.99 30.74
CA GLU A 182 -4.69 18.26 31.29
C GLU A 182 -4.73 18.17 32.81
N TYR A 183 -3.68 18.63 33.48
CA TYR A 183 -3.55 18.54 34.91
C TYR A 183 -3.63 19.93 35.53
N VAL A 184 -4.50 20.08 36.56
CA VAL A 184 -4.54 21.21 37.46
C VAL A 184 -4.32 20.68 38.89
N PHE A 185 -3.36 21.24 39.58
CA PHE A 185 -2.99 20.79 40.91
C PHE A 185 -3.68 21.66 41.98
N VAL A 186 -4.30 20.98 42.93
CA VAL A 186 -4.95 21.64 44.06
C VAL A 186 -4.20 21.24 45.33
N LEU A 187 -3.39 22.14 45.87
CA LEU A 187 -2.73 21.95 47.16
C LEU A 187 -3.75 22.27 48.26
N ASN A 188 -4.40 21.22 48.76
CA ASN A 188 -5.50 21.35 49.75
C ASN A 188 -4.98 21.31 51.19
N LYS A 189 -5.82 21.75 52.12
CA LYS A 189 -5.55 21.83 53.57
C LYS A 189 -4.45 22.83 53.95
N ILE A 190 -4.42 23.96 53.24
CA ILE A 190 -3.46 25.04 53.55
C ILE A 190 -3.64 25.61 54.96
N ASP A 191 -4.83 25.45 55.56
CA ASP A 191 -5.14 25.75 56.97
C ASP A 191 -4.19 25.04 57.95
N ARG A 192 -3.47 24.00 57.51
CA ARG A 192 -2.52 23.22 58.31
C ARG A 192 -1.07 23.45 57.90
N THR A 193 -0.81 24.44 57.04
CA THR A 193 0.50 24.63 56.42
C THR A 193 1.00 26.06 56.67
N GLN A 194 2.26 26.22 57.10
CA GLN A 194 2.82 27.54 57.40
C GLN A 194 3.15 28.34 56.13
N ASP A 195 3.63 27.70 55.08
CA ASP A 195 3.99 28.34 53.80
C ASP A 195 3.49 27.54 52.62
N PRO A 196 2.23 27.71 52.20
CA PRO A 196 1.64 26.99 51.06
C PRO A 196 2.30 27.31 49.72
N GLU A 197 2.77 28.56 49.55
CA GLU A 197 3.38 28.99 48.27
C GLU A 197 4.77 28.35 48.06
N LEU A 198 5.54 28.16 49.13
CA LEU A 198 6.81 27.43 49.05
C LEU A 198 6.60 25.97 48.62
N ILE A 199 5.60 25.32 49.17
CA ILE A 199 5.26 23.93 48.79
C ILE A 199 4.74 23.88 47.35
N ALA A 200 3.96 24.86 46.92
CA ALA A 200 3.51 24.94 45.54
C ALA A 200 4.68 25.13 44.55
N ALA A 201 5.68 25.94 44.90
CA ALA A 201 6.87 26.15 44.11
C ALA A 201 7.75 24.85 44.03
N ASP A 202 7.90 24.13 45.13
CA ASP A 202 8.61 22.85 45.16
C ASP A 202 7.90 21.77 44.33
N LEU A 203 6.58 21.68 44.43
CA LEU A 203 5.78 20.79 43.59
C LEU A 203 5.95 21.14 42.11
N ALA A 204 5.95 22.45 41.74
CA ALA A 204 6.16 22.87 40.36
C ALA A 204 7.52 22.40 39.82
N HIS A 205 8.58 22.52 40.64
CA HIS A 205 9.93 22.05 40.31
C HIS A 205 9.97 20.54 40.08
N GLU A 206 9.36 19.75 40.96
CA GLU A 206 9.31 18.29 40.80
C GLU A 206 8.47 17.85 39.61
N LEU A 207 7.37 18.54 39.29
CA LEU A 207 6.57 18.25 38.09
C LEU A 207 7.36 18.50 36.80
N ASP A 208 8.16 19.57 36.74
CA ASP A 208 9.03 19.86 35.60
C ASP A 208 10.14 18.80 35.45
N LYS A 209 10.81 18.46 36.54
CA LYS A 209 11.84 17.43 36.59
C LYS A 209 11.33 16.06 36.08
N HIS A 210 10.11 15.71 36.38
CA HIS A 210 9.44 14.49 35.90
C HIS A 210 8.77 14.64 34.53
N GLN A 211 8.92 15.81 33.88
CA GLN A 211 8.33 16.11 32.56
C GLN A 211 6.81 15.86 32.49
N ILE A 212 6.10 16.15 33.57
CA ILE A 212 4.64 15.94 33.64
C ILE A 212 3.89 17.09 32.98
N THR A 213 4.47 18.28 32.97
CA THR A 213 3.91 19.46 32.32
C THR A 213 4.23 19.51 30.84
N SER A 214 3.33 20.04 30.02
CA SER A 214 3.60 20.30 28.60
C SER A 214 4.76 21.29 28.45
N LYS A 215 5.71 21.00 27.54
CA LYS A 215 6.87 21.87 27.30
C LYS A 215 6.46 23.33 27.12
N GLY A 216 6.94 24.20 28.01
CA GLY A 216 6.73 25.66 27.93
C GLY A 216 5.47 26.18 28.62
N LYS A 217 4.77 25.35 29.41
CA LYS A 217 3.68 25.81 30.30
C LYS A 217 4.01 25.51 31.74
N ASP A 218 3.94 26.52 32.60
CA ASP A 218 4.07 26.31 34.03
C ASP A 218 2.88 25.50 34.57
N PRO A 219 3.11 24.59 35.51
CA PRO A 219 2.04 23.80 36.11
C PRO A 219 1.12 24.74 36.92
N ARG A 220 -0.18 24.62 36.68
CA ARG A 220 -1.16 25.41 37.46
C ARG A 220 -1.39 24.74 38.80
N ILE A 221 -0.87 25.34 39.86
CA ILE A 221 -0.98 24.86 41.23
C ILE A 221 -1.74 25.89 42.04
N LEU A 222 -2.83 25.46 42.69
CA LEU A 222 -3.73 26.32 43.43
C LEU A 222 -3.77 25.87 44.91
N PRO A 223 -3.10 26.58 45.82
CA PRO A 223 -3.22 26.35 47.26
C PRO A 223 -4.61 26.74 47.75
N VAL A 224 -5.35 25.79 48.36
CA VAL A 224 -6.73 26.05 48.86
C VAL A 224 -6.98 25.33 50.19
N SER A 225 -7.93 25.85 50.98
CA SER A 225 -8.56 25.09 52.07
C SER A 225 -10.02 24.82 51.74
N ALA A 226 -10.28 23.63 51.19
CA ALA A 226 -11.65 23.20 50.88
C ALA A 226 -12.55 23.15 52.14
N LEU A 227 -11.96 22.90 53.30
CA LEU A 227 -12.68 22.86 54.56
C LEU A 227 -13.11 24.27 54.98
N ALA A 228 -12.22 25.27 54.89
CA ALA A 228 -12.55 26.67 55.20
C ALA A 228 -13.67 27.19 54.27
N VAL A 229 -13.61 26.86 52.98
CA VAL A 229 -14.67 27.19 52.03
C VAL A 229 -16.01 26.56 52.45
N ARG A 230 -16.00 25.28 52.84
CA ARG A 230 -17.24 24.61 53.30
C ARG A 230 -17.81 25.26 54.57
N HIS A 231 -16.98 25.65 55.52
CA HIS A 231 -17.44 26.37 56.70
C HIS A 231 -18.09 27.70 56.34
N ALA A 232 -17.43 28.52 55.51
CA ALA A 232 -18.00 29.78 55.03
C ALA A 232 -19.32 29.58 54.26
N GLN A 233 -19.44 28.55 53.45
CA GLN A 233 -20.68 28.19 52.76
C GLN A 233 -21.81 27.80 53.73
N HIS A 234 -21.49 27.08 54.79
CA HIS A 234 -22.47 26.68 55.81
C HIS A 234 -22.96 27.89 56.61
N GLU A 235 -22.03 28.73 57.04
CA GLU A 235 -22.36 29.98 57.75
C GLU A 235 -23.26 30.92 56.91
N ALA A 236 -22.97 31.02 55.60
CA ALA A 236 -23.80 31.80 54.68
C ALA A 236 -25.21 31.22 54.51
N THR A 237 -25.31 29.88 54.46
CA THR A 237 -26.61 29.21 54.35
C THR A 237 -27.43 29.38 55.62
N GLU A 238 -26.80 29.29 56.80
CA GLU A 238 -27.46 29.57 58.11
C GLU A 238 -27.88 31.01 58.22
N ALA A 239 -27.12 31.94 57.62
CA ALA A 239 -27.49 33.38 57.57
C ALA A 239 -28.58 33.72 56.54
N GLY A 240 -29.11 32.70 55.80
CA GLY A 240 -30.19 32.90 54.83
C GLY A 240 -29.74 33.51 53.49
N LEU A 241 -28.43 33.55 53.20
CA LEU A 241 -27.87 33.97 51.92
C LEU A 241 -28.04 32.87 50.90
N SER A 242 -28.93 33.06 49.96
CA SER A 242 -29.29 32.00 48.98
C SER A 242 -28.31 31.84 47.83
N THR A 243 -27.33 32.72 47.68
CA THR A 243 -26.36 32.69 46.55
C THR A 243 -24.92 32.78 47.04
N LEU A 244 -24.08 31.85 46.57
CA LEU A 244 -22.63 31.85 46.79
C LEU A 244 -21.93 33.06 46.12
N GLU A 245 -22.62 33.83 45.29
CA GLU A 245 -22.08 34.94 44.48
C GLU A 245 -21.72 36.18 45.32
N GLY A 246 -22.23 36.29 46.55
CA GLY A 246 -21.93 37.38 47.47
C GLY A 246 -21.02 37.02 48.64
N LEU A 247 -20.51 35.78 48.68
CA LEU A 247 -19.72 35.30 49.81
C LEU A 247 -18.32 35.92 49.80
N THR A 248 -18.02 36.79 50.73
CA THR A 248 -16.68 37.32 50.97
C THR A 248 -15.87 36.21 51.65
N LEU A 249 -15.07 35.50 50.88
CA LEU A 249 -14.19 34.45 51.37
C LEU A 249 -12.93 35.09 51.98
N GLY A 250 -12.56 34.67 53.17
CA GLY A 250 -11.37 35.17 53.83
C GLY A 250 -10.09 34.57 53.30
N PRO A 251 -8.92 35.08 53.68
CA PRO A 251 -7.61 34.62 53.22
C PRO A 251 -7.34 33.15 53.57
N GLU A 252 -8.06 32.59 54.54
CA GLU A 252 -7.97 31.17 54.94
C GLU A 252 -8.42 30.21 53.85
N THR A 253 -9.18 30.67 52.86
CA THR A 253 -9.59 29.83 51.70
C THR A 253 -8.52 29.72 50.61
N GLY A 254 -7.46 30.55 50.70
CA GLY A 254 -6.35 30.59 49.74
C GLY A 254 -6.80 31.05 48.34
N ARG A 255 -6.28 30.38 47.31
CA ARG A 255 -6.58 30.68 45.89
C ARG A 255 -7.87 30.01 45.39
N TRP A 256 -8.85 29.79 46.29
CA TRP A 256 -10.16 29.27 45.92
C TRP A 256 -10.89 30.13 44.87
N PRO A 257 -10.86 31.46 44.92
CA PRO A 257 -11.49 32.29 43.88
C PRO A 257 -10.95 31.97 42.47
N GLU A 258 -9.64 31.72 42.37
CA GLU A 258 -9.01 31.36 41.08
C GLU A 258 -9.44 29.96 40.60
N LEU A 259 -9.57 28.99 41.52
CA LEU A 259 -10.07 27.66 41.17
C LEU A 259 -11.53 27.73 40.69
N ARG A 260 -12.33 28.57 41.33
CA ARG A 260 -13.72 28.81 40.95
C ARG A 260 -13.78 29.49 39.58
N ASP A 261 -13.01 30.54 39.36
CA ASP A 261 -12.93 31.26 38.07
C ASP A 261 -12.49 30.37 36.92
N LEU A 262 -11.49 29.52 37.15
CA LEU A 262 -11.06 28.47 36.19
C LEU A 262 -12.26 27.62 35.76
N LEU A 263 -13.02 27.09 36.71
CA LEU A 263 -14.12 26.19 36.42
C LEU A 263 -15.34 26.89 35.83
N GLU A 264 -15.60 28.16 36.21
CA GLU A 264 -16.79 28.90 35.82
C GLU A 264 -16.61 29.62 34.47
N HIS A 265 -15.50 30.31 34.28
CA HIS A 265 -15.27 31.20 33.16
C HIS A 265 -14.21 30.71 32.17
N GLU A 266 -13.09 30.21 32.66
CA GLU A 266 -12.03 29.77 31.76
C GLU A 266 -12.35 28.43 31.03
N LEU A 267 -13.11 27.52 31.64
CA LEU A 267 -13.55 26.26 31.07
C LEU A 267 -14.97 26.35 30.48
N ASP A 268 -15.21 27.39 29.66
CA ASP A 268 -16.43 27.51 28.87
C ASP A 268 -16.52 26.48 27.73
N LYS A 269 -17.67 26.41 27.05
CA LYS A 269 -17.91 25.49 25.94
C LYS A 269 -16.88 25.63 24.82
N VAL A 270 -16.44 26.84 24.52
CA VAL A 270 -15.48 27.10 23.43
C VAL A 270 -14.10 26.55 23.81
N ARG A 271 -13.68 26.89 25.06
CA ARG A 271 -12.40 26.43 25.59
C ARG A 271 -12.35 24.91 25.76
N ILE A 272 -13.44 24.30 26.21
CA ILE A 272 -13.59 22.84 26.31
C ILE A 272 -13.40 22.19 24.96
N ARG A 273 -14.02 22.73 23.90
CA ARG A 273 -13.83 22.22 22.54
C ARG A 273 -12.39 22.35 22.06
N GLN A 274 -11.74 23.50 22.32
CA GLN A 274 -10.34 23.71 21.97
C GLN A 274 -9.41 22.71 22.64
N ILE A 275 -9.59 22.47 23.95
CA ILE A 275 -8.81 21.49 24.70
C ILE A 275 -8.99 20.08 24.10
N LYS A 276 -10.22 19.68 23.83
CA LYS A 276 -10.53 18.37 23.26
C LYS A 276 -9.99 18.23 21.83
N ALA A 277 -10.10 19.28 21.01
CA ALA A 277 -9.57 19.33 19.65
C ALA A 277 -8.04 19.22 19.64
N ALA A 278 -7.35 19.98 20.47
CA ALA A 278 -5.90 19.92 20.60
C ALA A 278 -5.43 18.49 20.98
N LYS A 279 -6.09 17.85 21.93
CA LYS A 279 -5.78 16.46 22.32
C LYS A 279 -6.07 15.45 21.24
N LEU A 280 -7.14 15.64 20.47
CA LEU A 280 -7.42 14.81 19.29
C LEU A 280 -6.31 14.96 18.26
N ALA A 281 -5.89 16.21 17.99
CA ALA A 281 -4.79 16.53 17.09
C ALA A 281 -3.48 15.85 17.51
N ASP A 282 -3.12 15.90 18.80
CA ASP A 282 -1.91 15.25 19.32
C ASP A 282 -1.96 13.73 19.17
N ARG A 283 -3.12 13.10 19.37
CA ARG A 283 -3.27 11.66 19.15
C ARG A 283 -3.20 11.28 17.68
N VAL A 284 -3.75 12.10 16.79
CA VAL A 284 -3.60 11.89 15.33
C VAL A 284 -2.14 12.05 14.91
N LYS A 285 -1.40 13.03 15.46
CA LYS A 285 0.06 13.16 15.26
C LYS A 285 0.81 11.91 15.73
N GLY A 286 0.49 11.41 16.91
CA GLY A 286 1.08 10.19 17.46
C GLY A 286 0.81 8.95 16.57
N LEU A 287 -0.41 8.82 16.04
CA LEU A 287 -0.75 7.76 15.08
C LEU A 287 0.07 7.89 13.80
N LEU A 288 0.17 9.09 13.22
CA LEU A 288 0.94 9.34 11.99
C LEU A 288 2.43 9.06 12.20
N GLY A 289 3.01 9.44 13.33
CA GLY A 289 4.39 9.11 13.68
C GLY A 289 4.62 7.60 13.70
N ARG A 290 3.75 6.83 14.37
CA ARG A 290 3.84 5.36 14.37
C ARG A 290 3.68 4.76 12.98
N LEU A 291 2.73 5.26 12.18
CA LEU A 291 2.57 4.80 10.80
C LEU A 291 3.80 5.10 9.96
N GLN A 292 4.43 6.25 10.15
CA GLN A 292 5.67 6.61 9.46
C GLN A 292 6.84 5.70 9.84
N ASP A 293 6.93 5.29 11.11
CA ASP A 293 7.96 4.33 11.58
C ASP A 293 7.78 2.93 10.94
N HIS A 294 6.56 2.59 10.53
CA HIS A 294 6.24 1.30 9.91
C HIS A 294 6.32 1.30 8.38
N VAL A 295 6.30 2.47 7.75
CA VAL A 295 6.49 2.62 6.31
C VAL A 295 7.99 2.72 6.01
N PRO A 296 8.56 1.86 5.14
CA PRO A 296 9.97 1.93 4.80
C PRO A 296 10.35 3.30 4.22
N SER A 297 11.55 3.77 4.50
CA SER A 297 12.11 4.95 3.84
C SER A 297 12.39 4.66 2.37
N GLU A 298 12.31 5.70 1.52
CA GLU A 298 12.69 5.63 0.10
C GLU A 298 11.90 4.56 -0.70
N VAL A 299 10.60 4.42 -0.41
CA VAL A 299 9.74 3.43 -1.09
C VAL A 299 9.83 3.53 -2.62
N PRO A 300 9.76 4.72 -3.28
CA PRO A 300 9.87 4.82 -4.72
C PRO A 300 11.17 4.22 -5.27
N ASP A 301 12.32 4.54 -4.68
CA ASP A 301 13.63 4.06 -5.12
C ASP A 301 13.81 2.56 -4.90
N LYS A 302 13.24 2.04 -3.80
CA LYS A 302 13.22 0.60 -3.53
C LYS A 302 12.37 -0.15 -4.57
N ILE A 303 11.22 0.41 -4.93
CA ILE A 303 10.34 -0.19 -5.95
C ILE A 303 11.02 -0.16 -7.32
N GLU A 304 11.69 0.93 -7.70
CA GLU A 304 12.42 0.99 -8.97
C GLU A 304 13.57 -0.04 -9.04
N ARG A 305 14.31 -0.22 -7.95
CA ARG A 305 15.33 -1.28 -7.85
C ARG A 305 14.70 -2.66 -7.99
N TRP A 306 13.59 -2.90 -7.31
CA TRP A 306 12.87 -4.18 -7.37
C TRP A 306 12.30 -4.44 -8.77
N ARG A 307 11.75 -3.41 -9.43
CA ARG A 307 11.29 -3.48 -10.83
C ARG A 307 12.44 -3.81 -11.77
N GLY A 308 13.58 -3.13 -11.63
CA GLY A 308 14.78 -3.42 -12.46
C GLY A 308 15.28 -4.86 -12.32
N ALA A 309 15.29 -5.40 -11.10
CA ALA A 309 15.64 -6.79 -10.83
C ALA A 309 14.62 -7.77 -11.45
N TRP A 310 13.33 -7.46 -11.32
CA TRP A 310 12.26 -8.21 -11.99
C TRP A 310 12.41 -8.23 -13.51
N GLU A 311 12.63 -7.08 -14.15
CA GLU A 311 12.83 -6.99 -15.59
C GLU A 311 14.07 -7.76 -16.08
N ALA A 312 15.16 -7.75 -15.30
CA ALA A 312 16.34 -8.56 -15.59
C ALA A 312 16.01 -10.05 -15.50
N GLY A 313 15.38 -10.51 -14.41
CA GLY A 313 14.97 -11.90 -14.24
C GLY A 313 13.99 -12.37 -15.32
N ARG A 314 13.07 -11.52 -15.75
CA ARG A 314 12.15 -11.80 -16.86
C ARG A 314 12.87 -11.97 -18.19
N ARG A 315 13.86 -11.10 -18.50
CA ARG A 315 14.69 -11.23 -19.72
C ARG A 315 15.51 -12.51 -19.72
N ASP A 316 16.14 -12.86 -18.60
CA ASP A 316 16.87 -14.11 -18.44
C ASP A 316 15.95 -15.32 -18.67
N LEU A 317 14.76 -15.32 -18.06
CA LEU A 317 13.76 -16.36 -18.24
C LEU A 317 13.32 -16.49 -19.70
N THR A 318 13.05 -15.38 -20.39
CA THR A 318 12.69 -15.37 -21.81
C THR A 318 13.79 -16.03 -22.65
N THR A 319 15.04 -15.62 -22.40
CA THR A 319 16.19 -16.17 -23.13
C THR A 319 16.38 -17.66 -22.88
N ASP A 320 16.26 -18.10 -21.63
CA ASP A 320 16.44 -19.52 -21.27
C ASP A 320 15.31 -20.42 -21.82
N LEU A 321 14.06 -19.93 -21.77
CA LEU A 321 12.94 -20.64 -22.37
C LEU A 321 13.06 -20.68 -23.87
N SER A 322 13.40 -19.56 -24.51
CA SER A 322 13.59 -19.51 -25.97
C SER A 322 14.67 -20.50 -26.44
N ARG A 323 15.82 -20.57 -25.75
CA ARG A 323 16.84 -21.59 -26.02
C ARG A 323 16.32 -23.01 -25.85
N SER A 324 15.51 -23.26 -24.82
CA SER A 324 14.95 -24.57 -24.55
C SER A 324 13.99 -25.02 -25.66
N PHE A 325 13.12 -24.12 -26.14
CA PHE A 325 12.19 -24.38 -27.23
C PHE A 325 12.93 -24.49 -28.57
N PHE A 326 13.87 -23.57 -28.85
CA PHE A 326 14.64 -23.60 -30.10
C PHE A 326 15.58 -24.80 -30.19
N GLY A 327 16.22 -25.17 -29.06
CA GLY A 327 17.11 -26.31 -28.99
C GLY A 327 16.44 -27.65 -29.35
N ALA A 328 15.15 -27.79 -29.08
CA ALA A 328 14.37 -28.96 -29.47
C ALA A 328 14.20 -29.10 -30.99
N ILE A 329 14.37 -28.00 -31.74
CA ILE A 329 14.15 -27.95 -33.20
C ILE A 329 15.48 -27.84 -33.96
N GLN A 330 16.43 -27.06 -33.44
CA GLN A 330 17.67 -26.68 -34.15
C GLN A 330 18.49 -27.85 -34.67
N HIS A 331 18.55 -28.94 -33.90
CA HIS A 331 19.37 -30.12 -34.24
C HIS A 331 18.55 -31.31 -34.73
N ASP A 332 17.24 -31.12 -34.96
CA ASP A 332 16.38 -32.21 -35.38
C ASP A 332 16.59 -32.54 -36.87
N PRO A 333 17.03 -33.78 -37.22
CA PRO A 333 17.29 -34.15 -38.59
C PRO A 333 16.05 -34.17 -39.47
N GLU A 334 14.86 -34.46 -38.90
CA GLU A 334 13.60 -34.48 -39.66
C GLU A 334 13.18 -33.07 -40.08
N VAL A 335 13.30 -32.10 -39.17
CA VAL A 335 13.02 -30.68 -39.48
C VAL A 335 13.96 -30.21 -40.62
N HIS A 336 15.25 -30.51 -40.53
CA HIS A 336 16.21 -30.16 -41.57
C HIS A 336 15.87 -30.81 -42.93
N ASN A 337 15.49 -32.07 -42.94
CA ASN A 337 15.13 -32.76 -44.14
C ASN A 337 13.85 -32.25 -44.79
N VAL A 338 12.84 -31.90 -43.96
CA VAL A 338 11.59 -31.27 -44.45
C VAL A 338 11.88 -29.91 -45.06
N LEU A 339 12.68 -29.08 -44.38
CA LEU A 339 13.06 -27.75 -44.88
C LEU A 339 13.86 -27.86 -46.19
N ARG A 340 14.83 -28.81 -46.28
CA ARG A 340 15.57 -29.10 -47.53
C ARG A 340 14.63 -29.52 -48.64
N TYR A 341 13.68 -30.39 -48.38
CA TYR A 341 12.68 -30.81 -49.35
C TYR A 341 11.85 -29.65 -49.84
N LEU A 342 11.29 -28.83 -48.93
CA LEU A 342 10.49 -27.66 -49.26
C LEU A 342 11.26 -26.63 -50.10
N PHE A 343 12.49 -26.31 -49.72
CA PHE A 343 13.32 -25.37 -50.47
C PHE A 343 13.84 -25.98 -51.78
N GLY A 344 14.15 -27.26 -51.83
CA GLY A 344 14.55 -27.96 -53.05
C GLY A 344 13.43 -28.02 -54.08
N THR A 345 12.21 -28.33 -53.67
CA THR A 345 11.05 -28.40 -54.58
C THR A 345 10.50 -27.02 -54.97
N SER A 346 10.96 -25.94 -54.32
CA SER A 346 10.59 -24.57 -54.70
C SER A 346 11.24 -24.06 -55.99
N PHE A 347 12.29 -24.72 -56.49
CA PHE A 347 12.90 -24.40 -57.76
C PHE A 347 11.95 -24.76 -58.91
N LYS A 348 11.80 -23.82 -59.86
CA LYS A 348 10.91 -23.99 -61.02
C LYS A 348 11.72 -24.21 -62.31
N GLY A 349 11.13 -24.86 -63.32
CA GLY A 349 11.73 -25.11 -64.60
C GLY A 349 12.38 -26.52 -64.70
N ILE A 350 13.24 -26.74 -65.69
CA ILE A 350 13.88 -28.06 -65.99
C ILE A 350 14.75 -28.50 -64.80
N PHE A 351 15.55 -27.60 -64.27
CA PHE A 351 16.36 -27.85 -63.10
C PHE A 351 15.52 -28.14 -61.87
N GLY A 352 14.42 -27.38 -61.65
CA GLY A 352 13.46 -27.66 -60.60
C GLY A 352 12.79 -29.02 -60.69
N ALA A 353 12.43 -29.46 -61.92
CA ALA A 353 11.91 -30.79 -62.14
C ALA A 353 12.96 -31.90 -61.80
N PHE A 354 14.22 -31.68 -62.14
CA PHE A 354 15.33 -32.57 -61.80
C PHE A 354 15.50 -32.63 -60.26
N LEU A 355 15.51 -31.51 -59.56
CA LEU A 355 15.59 -31.46 -58.09
C LEU A 355 14.38 -32.16 -57.42
N THR A 356 13.17 -31.92 -57.93
CA THR A 356 11.99 -32.62 -57.46
C THR A 356 12.04 -34.12 -57.62
N LEU A 357 12.55 -34.60 -58.77
CA LEU A 357 12.76 -36.02 -59.04
C LEU A 357 13.80 -36.61 -58.08
N THR A 358 14.95 -35.95 -57.94
CA THR A 358 16.06 -36.42 -57.07
C THR A 358 15.69 -36.45 -55.61
N TYR A 359 14.99 -35.39 -55.08
CA TYR A 359 14.44 -35.41 -53.75
C TYR A 359 13.33 -36.47 -53.61
N GLY A 360 12.51 -36.67 -54.60
CA GLY A 360 11.53 -37.76 -54.68
C GLY A 360 12.18 -39.16 -54.58
N VAL A 361 13.23 -39.42 -55.32
CA VAL A 361 13.99 -40.68 -55.20
C VAL A 361 14.68 -40.81 -53.86
N ARG A 362 15.28 -39.72 -53.35
CA ARG A 362 15.92 -39.69 -52.01
C ARG A 362 14.90 -39.95 -50.90
N SER A 363 13.64 -39.50 -51.06
CA SER A 363 12.57 -39.80 -50.15
C SER A 363 12.10 -41.26 -50.11
N LEU A 364 12.35 -42.02 -51.22
CA LEU A 364 12.08 -43.45 -51.29
C LEU A 364 13.16 -44.27 -50.64
N LEU A 365 14.43 -43.80 -50.73
CA LEU A 365 15.63 -44.58 -50.36
C LEU A 365 16.06 -44.30 -48.90
N LEU A 366 15.75 -43.12 -48.36
CA LEU A 366 16.17 -42.66 -47.01
C LEU A 366 14.97 -42.49 -46.09
N PRO A 367 14.92 -43.22 -44.95
CA PRO A 367 13.80 -43.17 -44.04
C PRO A 367 13.47 -41.75 -43.52
N GLY A 368 14.47 -40.90 -43.35
CA GLY A 368 14.28 -39.49 -42.90
C GLY A 368 13.66 -38.57 -43.95
N PHE A 369 13.63 -38.97 -45.26
CA PHE A 369 12.99 -38.22 -46.34
C PHE A 369 11.60 -38.77 -46.72
N SER A 370 11.27 -39.99 -46.31
CA SER A 370 9.98 -40.61 -46.65
C SER A 370 8.80 -39.85 -46.07
N ARG A 371 8.93 -39.34 -44.84
CA ARG A 371 7.96 -38.44 -44.22
C ARG A 371 7.86 -37.10 -44.94
N ALA A 372 8.96 -36.54 -45.44
CA ALA A 372 8.97 -35.26 -46.16
C ALA A 372 8.12 -35.25 -47.43
N ARG A 373 7.92 -36.39 -48.08
CA ARG A 373 7.10 -36.54 -49.28
C ARG A 373 5.60 -36.65 -49.01
N SER A 374 5.22 -37.27 -47.87
CA SER A 374 3.83 -37.39 -47.43
C SER A 374 3.34 -36.10 -46.76
N LEU A 375 4.27 -35.28 -46.31
CA LEU A 375 4.05 -34.06 -45.60
C LEU A 375 3.88 -32.90 -46.61
N GLY A 376 2.66 -32.48 -46.83
CA GLY A 376 2.38 -31.17 -47.46
C GLY A 376 2.79 -30.01 -46.54
N THR A 377 2.65 -28.78 -47.03
CA THR A 377 3.03 -27.60 -46.26
C THR A 377 2.34 -27.50 -44.88
N LYS A 378 1.16 -28.10 -44.69
CA LYS A 378 0.46 -28.19 -43.37
C LYS A 378 1.17 -29.08 -42.36
N ASP A 379 2.01 -29.96 -42.84
CA ASP A 379 2.64 -30.97 -41.98
C ASP A 379 3.94 -30.48 -41.34
N LEU A 380 4.55 -29.40 -41.85
CA LEU A 380 5.64 -28.71 -41.15
C LEU A 380 5.16 -28.11 -39.81
N GLU A 381 3.95 -27.57 -39.80
CA GLU A 381 3.35 -27.04 -38.56
C GLU A 381 3.15 -28.16 -37.52
N THR A 382 2.58 -29.30 -37.96
CA THR A 382 2.38 -30.46 -37.09
C THR A 382 3.68 -31.10 -36.60
N LEU A 383 4.72 -31.15 -37.47
CA LEU A 383 6.05 -31.64 -37.08
C LEU A 383 6.69 -30.72 -36.03
N LEU A 384 6.62 -29.40 -36.20
CA LEU A 384 7.13 -28.41 -35.24
C LEU A 384 6.39 -28.53 -33.92
N GLU A 385 5.06 -28.66 -33.96
CA GLU A 385 4.27 -28.88 -32.77
C GLU A 385 4.65 -30.17 -32.03
N GLU A 386 4.89 -31.25 -32.77
CA GLU A 386 5.32 -32.53 -32.19
C GLU A 386 6.69 -32.42 -31.52
N ARG A 387 7.66 -31.71 -32.14
CA ARG A 387 8.98 -31.48 -31.52
C ARG A 387 8.92 -30.54 -30.32
N LEU A 388 8.15 -29.48 -30.41
CA LEU A 388 7.91 -28.60 -29.28
C LEU A 388 7.17 -29.28 -28.10
N ARG A 389 6.43 -30.38 -28.36
CA ARG A 389 5.85 -31.23 -27.29
C ARG A 389 6.92 -31.96 -26.46
N GLN A 390 8.13 -32.13 -26.96
CA GLN A 390 9.22 -32.77 -26.21
C GLN A 390 9.79 -31.85 -25.10
N VAL A 391 9.51 -30.54 -25.16
CA VAL A 391 9.89 -29.60 -24.08
C VAL A 391 9.10 -29.96 -22.84
N GLU A 392 9.80 -30.32 -21.78
CA GLU A 392 9.23 -30.75 -20.51
C GLU A 392 8.52 -29.60 -19.79
N ILE A 393 7.20 -29.71 -19.62
CA ILE A 393 6.36 -28.68 -18.94
C ILE A 393 6.86 -28.44 -17.52
N ALA A 394 7.22 -29.51 -16.78
CA ALA A 394 7.73 -29.39 -15.41
C ALA A 394 9.06 -28.62 -15.33
N GLY A 395 9.88 -28.67 -16.39
CA GLY A 395 11.08 -27.86 -16.48
C GLY A 395 10.82 -26.38 -16.66
N VAL A 396 9.82 -26.02 -17.46
CA VAL A 396 9.35 -24.64 -17.66
C VAL A 396 8.75 -24.10 -16.38
N GLU A 397 7.89 -24.88 -15.72
CA GLU A 397 7.24 -24.53 -14.46
C GLU A 397 8.26 -24.18 -13.37
N ARG A 398 9.23 -25.05 -13.13
CA ARG A 398 10.30 -24.82 -12.14
C ARG A 398 11.11 -23.54 -12.40
N ARG A 399 11.35 -23.19 -13.67
CA ARG A 399 12.06 -21.93 -14.01
C ARG A 399 11.23 -20.70 -13.71
N ILE A 400 9.95 -20.73 -14.07
CA ILE A 400 9.01 -19.64 -13.75
C ILE A 400 8.91 -19.45 -12.24
N GLU A 401 8.71 -20.54 -11.48
CA GLU A 401 8.65 -20.50 -10.02
C GLU A 401 9.93 -19.91 -9.41
N SER A 402 11.09 -20.33 -9.91
CA SER A 402 12.37 -19.83 -9.39
C SER A 402 12.54 -18.31 -9.58
N VAL A 403 12.04 -17.75 -10.67
CA VAL A 403 12.10 -16.30 -10.94
C VAL A 403 11.09 -15.55 -10.06
N LEU A 404 9.89 -16.10 -9.86
CA LEU A 404 8.88 -15.54 -8.96
C LEU A 404 9.33 -15.60 -7.49
N ASP A 405 9.96 -16.70 -7.06
CA ASP A 405 10.54 -16.83 -5.72
C ASP A 405 11.64 -15.80 -5.47
N ARG A 406 12.49 -15.55 -6.47
CA ARG A 406 13.50 -14.50 -6.41
C ARG A 406 12.86 -13.12 -6.27
N PHE A 407 11.81 -12.84 -7.05
CA PHE A 407 11.04 -11.59 -6.94
C PHE A 407 10.50 -11.39 -5.53
N GLU A 408 9.90 -12.42 -4.92
CA GLU A 408 9.41 -12.35 -3.55
C GLU A 408 10.53 -12.15 -2.52
N GLN A 409 11.65 -12.85 -2.67
CA GLN A 409 12.80 -12.72 -1.77
C GLN A 409 13.39 -11.31 -1.82
N GLU A 410 13.52 -10.73 -2.99
CA GLU A 410 13.99 -9.34 -3.16
C GLU A 410 13.02 -8.33 -2.54
N GLY A 411 11.71 -8.52 -2.72
CA GLY A 411 10.71 -7.69 -2.05
C GLY A 411 10.82 -7.74 -0.53
N ARG A 412 10.99 -8.93 0.05
CA ARG A 412 11.20 -9.10 1.50
C ARG A 412 12.52 -8.46 1.98
N ALA A 413 13.59 -8.57 1.20
CA ALA A 413 14.87 -7.93 1.50
C ALA A 413 14.79 -6.39 1.48
N LEU A 414 13.93 -5.82 0.65
CA LEU A 414 13.66 -4.39 0.58
C LEU A 414 12.68 -3.89 1.65
N GLY A 415 12.11 -4.81 2.46
CA GLY A 415 11.18 -4.49 3.54
C GLY A 415 9.70 -4.50 3.13
N PHE A 416 9.36 -5.16 2.03
CA PHE A 416 7.98 -5.35 1.60
C PHE A 416 7.49 -6.78 1.85
N HIS A 417 6.20 -6.93 2.04
CA HIS A 417 5.56 -8.23 2.10
C HIS A 417 4.70 -8.39 0.85
N PRO A 418 5.19 -9.07 -0.19
CA PRO A 418 4.35 -9.39 -1.33
C PRO A 418 3.15 -10.23 -0.85
N PRO A 419 1.96 -10.06 -1.42
CA PRO A 419 0.79 -10.84 -1.05
C PRO A 419 1.11 -12.33 -1.23
N GLU A 420 0.74 -13.15 -0.23
CA GLU A 420 0.91 -14.59 -0.34
C GLU A 420 0.16 -15.12 -1.56
N ARG A 421 0.82 -15.95 -2.36
CA ARG A 421 0.22 -16.61 -3.51
C ARG A 421 -1.03 -17.37 -3.07
N GLY A 422 -2.21 -16.89 -3.40
CA GLY A 422 -3.48 -17.52 -3.05
C GLY A 422 -4.48 -16.69 -2.24
N HIS A 423 -4.08 -15.56 -1.68
CA HIS A 423 -4.98 -14.60 -1.03
C HIS A 423 -5.11 -13.32 -1.88
N ALA A 424 -5.64 -13.43 -3.09
CA ALA A 424 -6.14 -12.26 -3.79
C ALA A 424 -7.43 -11.83 -3.11
N PRO A 425 -7.52 -10.64 -2.50
CA PRO A 425 -8.82 -10.07 -2.18
C PRO A 425 -9.58 -9.88 -3.49
N GLU A 426 -10.87 -10.06 -3.43
CA GLU A 426 -11.87 -9.95 -4.49
C GLU A 426 -11.66 -8.75 -5.44
N LEU A 427 -10.71 -8.81 -6.33
CA LEU A 427 -10.54 -7.92 -7.46
C LEU A 427 -10.74 -8.74 -8.74
N GLY A 428 -11.81 -8.40 -9.41
CA GLY A 428 -12.38 -8.90 -10.65
C GLY A 428 -11.64 -10.03 -11.40
N ALA A 429 -12.34 -11.05 -11.63
CA ALA A 429 -12.27 -12.24 -12.50
C ALA A 429 -11.25 -12.32 -13.68
N SER A 430 -10.11 -11.64 -13.68
CA SER A 430 -9.14 -11.66 -14.80
C SER A 430 -7.82 -12.37 -14.52
N SER A 431 -7.49 -12.73 -13.28
CA SER A 431 -6.27 -13.51 -12.99
C SER A 431 -6.55 -15.02 -13.05
N ARG A 432 -6.78 -15.56 -14.24
CA ARG A 432 -7.04 -17.01 -14.42
C ARG A 432 -5.81 -17.89 -14.29
N PHE A 433 -4.60 -17.34 -14.14
CA PHE A 433 -3.36 -18.09 -14.29
C PHE A 433 -2.62 -18.45 -12.99
N LEU A 434 -2.93 -17.82 -11.86
CA LEU A 434 -2.26 -18.09 -10.57
C LEU A 434 -3.27 -18.39 -9.46
N ARG A 435 -4.05 -19.46 -9.63
CA ARG A 435 -4.82 -20.10 -8.55
C ARG A 435 -4.03 -21.30 -7.99
N PRO A 436 -4.31 -21.75 -6.72
CA PRO A 436 -3.46 -22.70 -6.00
C PRO A 436 -3.18 -23.99 -6.77
N ALA A 437 -2.05 -24.60 -6.49
CA ALA A 437 -1.41 -25.85 -7.01
C ALA A 437 -2.02 -26.61 -8.21
N GLU A 438 -3.32 -26.72 -8.37
CA GLU A 438 -3.99 -27.38 -9.50
C GLU A 438 -4.15 -26.49 -10.75
N SER A 439 -4.03 -25.16 -10.61
CA SER A 439 -4.22 -24.21 -11.71
C SER A 439 -2.91 -23.69 -12.30
N SER A 440 -1.78 -23.76 -11.58
CA SER A 440 -0.48 -23.33 -12.09
C SER A 440 -0.02 -24.25 -13.21
N THR A 441 -0.14 -25.57 -13.04
CA THR A 441 0.21 -26.56 -14.06
C THR A 441 -0.64 -26.40 -15.33
N ARG A 442 -1.93 -26.06 -15.20
CA ARG A 442 -2.79 -25.75 -16.36
C ARG A 442 -2.39 -24.45 -17.04
N GLY A 443 -1.99 -23.43 -16.27
CA GLY A 443 -1.53 -22.15 -16.80
C GLY A 443 -0.21 -22.28 -17.58
N VAL A 444 0.77 -22.97 -17.03
CA VAL A 444 2.04 -23.25 -17.70
C VAL A 444 1.83 -24.15 -18.92
N ALA A 445 0.99 -25.17 -18.84
CA ALA A 445 0.63 -25.99 -19.99
C ALA A 445 -0.04 -25.17 -21.10
N ALA A 446 -0.94 -24.24 -20.74
CA ALA A 446 -1.56 -23.33 -21.72
C ALA A 446 -0.54 -22.39 -22.36
N LEU A 447 0.41 -21.84 -21.58
CA LEU A 447 1.53 -21.04 -22.08
C LEU A 447 2.38 -21.83 -23.07
N VAL A 448 2.78 -23.05 -22.73
CA VAL A 448 3.58 -23.93 -23.62
C VAL A 448 2.81 -24.25 -24.90
N LEU A 449 1.48 -24.47 -24.80
CA LEU A 449 0.63 -24.69 -25.98
C LEU A 449 0.51 -23.44 -26.86
N ALA A 450 0.39 -22.24 -26.26
CA ALA A 450 0.32 -20.98 -26.98
C ALA A 450 1.65 -20.71 -27.72
N VAL A 451 2.79 -20.85 -27.05
CA VAL A 451 4.13 -20.69 -27.67
C VAL A 451 4.28 -21.68 -28.85
N ARG A 452 3.86 -22.93 -28.69
CA ARG A 452 3.88 -23.93 -29.75
C ARG A 452 3.06 -23.49 -30.96
N GLY A 453 1.82 -23.11 -30.75
CA GLY A 453 0.93 -22.73 -31.84
C GLY A 453 1.33 -21.44 -32.54
N ASP A 454 1.79 -20.44 -31.82
CA ASP A 454 2.20 -19.17 -32.40
C ASP A 454 3.53 -19.28 -33.16
N ALA A 455 4.53 -19.94 -32.55
CA ALA A 455 5.81 -20.19 -33.21
C ALA A 455 5.66 -21.02 -34.50
N SER A 456 4.84 -22.08 -34.45
CA SER A 456 4.61 -22.93 -35.63
C SER A 456 3.94 -22.18 -36.77
N ARG A 457 2.90 -21.39 -36.47
CA ARG A 457 2.16 -20.61 -37.49
C ARG A 457 3.00 -19.51 -38.11
N GLU A 458 3.71 -18.72 -37.30
CA GLU A 458 4.55 -17.64 -37.80
C GLU A 458 5.70 -18.17 -38.66
N PHE A 459 6.36 -19.24 -38.21
CA PHE A 459 7.45 -19.87 -38.95
C PHE A 459 6.96 -20.45 -40.27
N TYR A 460 5.81 -21.13 -40.28
CA TYR A 460 5.19 -21.60 -41.53
C TYR A 460 4.97 -20.46 -42.51
N GLY A 461 4.44 -19.32 -42.06
CA GLY A 461 4.26 -18.12 -42.88
C GLY A 461 5.57 -17.55 -43.44
N ILE A 462 6.67 -17.66 -42.73
CA ILE A 462 8.00 -17.25 -43.17
C ILE A 462 8.51 -18.21 -44.25
N CYS A 463 8.39 -19.53 -44.05
CA CYS A 463 8.83 -20.55 -45.02
C CYS A 463 8.08 -20.44 -46.34
N THR A 464 6.74 -20.23 -46.30
CA THR A 464 5.92 -20.07 -47.52
C THR A 464 6.29 -18.80 -48.30
N ARG A 465 6.47 -17.68 -47.63
CA ARG A 465 6.95 -16.45 -48.28
C ARG A 465 8.35 -16.59 -48.88
N SER A 466 9.27 -17.23 -48.18
CA SER A 466 10.63 -17.44 -48.64
C SER A 466 10.70 -18.39 -49.88
N THR A 467 9.72 -19.28 -50.05
CA THR A 467 9.62 -20.11 -51.25
C THR A 467 9.07 -19.35 -52.48
N GLU A 468 8.24 -18.35 -52.27
CA GLU A 468 7.64 -17.50 -53.31
C GLU A 468 8.61 -16.45 -53.86
N GLU A 469 9.52 -15.93 -53.04
CA GLU A 469 10.45 -14.84 -53.36
C GLU A 469 11.66 -15.24 -54.25
N SER A 470 11.70 -16.40 -54.93
CA SER A 470 12.75 -16.69 -55.90
C SER A 470 12.69 -15.69 -57.06
N SER A 471 13.63 -14.72 -57.10
CA SER A 471 13.68 -13.67 -58.10
C SER A 471 13.63 -14.28 -59.51
N PRO A 472 12.93 -13.69 -60.46
CA PRO A 472 12.87 -14.23 -61.85
C PRO A 472 14.24 -14.36 -62.48
N VAL A 473 15.23 -13.57 -62.09
CA VAL A 473 16.63 -13.65 -62.51
C VAL A 473 17.28 -14.97 -62.11
N TRP A 474 17.11 -15.39 -60.86
CA TRP A 474 17.64 -16.71 -60.39
C TRP A 474 16.94 -17.86 -61.05
N ARG A 475 15.64 -17.79 -61.34
CA ARG A 475 14.91 -18.81 -62.11
C ARG A 475 15.45 -18.96 -63.53
N LEU A 476 15.78 -17.84 -64.19
CA LEU A 476 16.41 -17.85 -65.50
C LEU A 476 17.81 -18.46 -65.43
N LEU A 477 18.64 -18.06 -64.50
CA LEU A 477 20.04 -18.48 -64.37
C LEU A 477 20.17 -20.00 -64.17
N TRP A 478 19.37 -20.59 -63.27
CA TRP A 478 19.36 -22.02 -62.99
C TRP A 478 18.83 -22.90 -64.16
N ASN A 479 18.06 -22.31 -65.06
CA ASN A 479 17.53 -23.06 -66.18
C ASN A 479 18.26 -22.75 -67.50
N LEU A 480 19.17 -21.80 -67.54
CA LEU A 480 19.82 -21.36 -68.76
C LEU A 480 20.61 -22.42 -69.43
N LEU A 481 21.48 -23.17 -68.70
CA LEU A 481 22.31 -24.24 -69.24
C LEU A 481 21.48 -25.48 -69.55
N PRO A 482 20.59 -25.99 -68.68
CA PRO A 482 19.67 -27.08 -69.02
C PRO A 482 18.79 -26.81 -70.23
N VAL A 483 18.25 -25.60 -70.35
CA VAL A 483 17.45 -25.21 -71.54
C VAL A 483 18.30 -25.17 -72.81
N PHE A 484 19.53 -24.64 -72.71
CA PHE A 484 20.44 -24.60 -73.85
C PHE A 484 20.80 -26.04 -74.39
N VAL A 485 21.12 -26.93 -73.45
CA VAL A 485 21.41 -28.34 -73.77
C VAL A 485 20.19 -29.03 -74.39
N LEU A 486 18.99 -28.77 -73.84
CA LEU A 486 17.73 -29.30 -74.36
C LEU A 486 17.49 -28.82 -75.80
N LEU A 487 17.60 -27.50 -76.01
CA LEU A 487 17.38 -26.90 -77.36
C LEU A 487 18.41 -27.38 -78.40
N ALA A 488 19.67 -27.46 -78.01
CA ALA A 488 20.73 -27.99 -78.86
C ALA A 488 20.45 -29.47 -79.26
N GLY A 489 20.00 -30.26 -78.24
CA GLY A 489 19.62 -31.66 -78.50
C GLY A 489 18.40 -31.81 -79.39
N VAL A 490 17.35 -30.97 -79.13
CA VAL A 490 16.17 -30.95 -80.01
C VAL A 490 16.56 -30.54 -81.45
N TYR A 491 17.38 -29.47 -81.56
CA TYR A 491 17.87 -29.04 -82.87
C TYR A 491 18.62 -30.17 -83.59
N ALA A 492 19.56 -30.88 -82.96
CA ALA A 492 20.28 -32.00 -83.51
C ALA A 492 19.33 -33.16 -83.87
N PHE A 493 18.35 -33.46 -82.99
CA PHE A 493 17.36 -34.51 -83.21
C PHE A 493 16.46 -34.16 -84.42
N VAL A 494 15.92 -32.99 -84.50
CA VAL A 494 15.11 -32.54 -85.65
C VAL A 494 15.93 -32.52 -86.93
N GLY A 495 17.21 -32.10 -86.88
CA GLY A 495 18.14 -32.15 -88.01
C GLY A 495 18.40 -33.58 -88.52
N SER A 496 18.46 -34.52 -87.61
CA SER A 496 18.67 -35.97 -87.93
C SER A 496 17.41 -36.61 -88.54
N LEU A 497 16.23 -36.04 -88.38
CA LEU A 497 14.99 -36.51 -88.96
C LEU A 497 14.76 -36.01 -90.40
N VAL A 498 15.56 -35.06 -90.90
CA VAL A 498 15.47 -34.56 -92.25
C VAL A 498 16.18 -35.62 -93.18
N PRO A 499 15.45 -36.33 -94.05
CA PRO A 499 16.03 -37.38 -94.86
C PRO A 499 16.87 -36.75 -95.98
N GLU A 500 18.11 -37.27 -96.13
CA GLU A 500 19.03 -36.96 -97.26
C GLU A 500 18.56 -37.55 -98.60
N GLY A 501 17.29 -37.99 -98.75
CA GLY A 501 16.73 -38.56 -99.97
C GLY A 501 15.27 -39.01 -99.82
N VAL A 502 14.49 -39.07 -100.92
CA VAL A 502 13.10 -39.47 -100.97
C VAL A 502 12.96 -40.98 -101.16
N GLY A 503 12.95 -41.77 -100.05
CA GLY A 503 12.71 -43.20 -100.09
C GLY A 503 12.47 -43.83 -98.72
N PRO A 504 11.72 -44.96 -98.59
CA PRO A 504 11.40 -45.62 -97.32
C PRO A 504 12.61 -46.06 -96.51
N SER A 505 13.73 -46.35 -97.17
CA SER A 505 15.00 -46.72 -96.51
C SER A 505 15.72 -45.50 -95.86
N ALA A 506 15.50 -44.30 -96.36
CA ALA A 506 16.06 -43.06 -95.82
C ALA A 506 15.36 -42.66 -94.51
N VAL A 507 14.04 -42.83 -94.46
CA VAL A 507 13.26 -42.58 -93.25
C VAL A 507 13.61 -43.55 -92.14
N SER A 508 13.83 -44.81 -92.44
CA SER A 508 14.27 -45.81 -91.44
C SER A 508 15.69 -45.55 -90.93
N LYS A 509 16.61 -45.06 -91.75
CA LYS A 509 17.98 -44.71 -91.36
C LYS A 509 18.01 -43.42 -90.52
N SER A 510 17.15 -42.41 -90.82
CA SER A 510 17.09 -41.22 -90.04
C SER A 510 16.45 -41.44 -88.64
N LEU A 511 15.46 -42.33 -88.52
CA LEU A 511 14.89 -42.74 -87.28
C LEU A 511 15.89 -43.50 -86.36
N THR A 512 16.69 -44.45 -86.94
CA THR A 512 17.72 -45.21 -86.21
C THR A 512 18.88 -44.30 -85.75
N GLY A 513 19.17 -43.23 -86.47
CA GLY A 513 20.17 -42.23 -86.10
C GLY A 513 19.66 -41.20 -85.05
N ALA A 514 18.35 -40.98 -84.99
CA ALA A 514 17.75 -40.03 -84.09
C ALA A 514 17.69 -40.55 -82.63
N VAL A 515 17.53 -41.83 -82.37
CA VAL A 515 17.44 -42.43 -81.02
C VAL A 515 18.71 -42.20 -80.20
N PRO A 516 19.92 -42.42 -80.69
CA PRO A 516 21.16 -42.15 -79.91
C PRO A 516 21.34 -40.65 -79.58
N LEU A 517 20.87 -39.77 -80.49
CA LEU A 517 20.95 -38.35 -80.24
C LEU A 517 20.00 -37.93 -79.12
N LEU A 518 18.81 -38.52 -79.04
CA LEU A 518 17.86 -38.29 -77.99
C LEU A 518 18.41 -38.82 -76.63
N GLU A 519 18.99 -39.99 -76.62
CA GLU A 519 19.67 -40.60 -75.48
C GLU A 519 20.83 -39.70 -75.00
N GLY A 520 21.67 -39.25 -75.93
CA GLY A 520 22.80 -38.35 -75.67
C GLY A 520 22.36 -37.00 -75.09
N THR A 521 21.25 -36.48 -75.63
CA THR A 521 20.68 -35.25 -75.11
C THR A 521 20.16 -35.41 -73.69
N LEU A 522 19.45 -36.50 -73.39
CA LEU A 522 18.95 -36.82 -72.09
C LEU A 522 20.10 -37.03 -71.08
N LEU A 523 21.16 -37.77 -71.51
CA LEU A 523 22.33 -37.98 -70.68
C LEU A 523 23.07 -36.67 -70.40
N SER A 524 23.24 -35.80 -71.39
CA SER A 524 23.88 -34.50 -71.26
C SER A 524 23.08 -33.59 -70.34
N LEU A 525 21.75 -33.61 -70.45
CA LEU A 525 20.86 -32.85 -69.55
C LEU A 525 20.99 -33.32 -68.10
N LEU A 526 21.00 -34.65 -67.89
CA LEU A 526 21.20 -35.24 -66.56
C LEU A 526 22.58 -34.88 -65.98
N LEU A 527 23.65 -34.93 -66.84
CA LEU A 527 24.99 -34.54 -66.41
C LEU A 527 25.10 -33.09 -66.00
N VAL A 528 24.53 -32.19 -66.79
CA VAL A 528 24.50 -30.75 -66.45
C VAL A 528 23.74 -30.48 -65.12
N CYS A 529 22.59 -31.11 -64.99
CA CYS A 529 21.82 -30.98 -63.74
C CYS A 529 22.58 -31.58 -62.55
N ALA A 530 23.34 -32.71 -62.78
CA ALA A 530 24.18 -33.31 -61.74
C ALA A 530 25.36 -32.40 -61.34
N LEU A 531 25.97 -31.69 -62.30
CA LEU A 531 27.04 -30.72 -62.05
C LEU A 531 26.55 -29.47 -61.30
N GLU A 532 25.32 -29.04 -61.54
CA GLU A 532 24.70 -27.92 -60.81
C GLU A 532 24.22 -28.27 -59.38
N TRP A 533 24.05 -29.59 -59.10
CA TRP A 533 23.58 -30.14 -57.84
C TRP A 533 24.32 -29.58 -56.60
N PRO A 534 25.67 -29.62 -56.50
CA PRO A 534 26.40 -29.20 -55.32
C PRO A 534 26.17 -27.72 -55.03
N VAL A 535 26.07 -26.88 -56.05
CA VAL A 535 25.82 -25.45 -55.94
C VAL A 535 24.37 -25.20 -55.41
N ALA A 536 23.40 -25.92 -55.95
CA ALA A 536 22.03 -25.89 -55.52
C ALA A 536 21.89 -26.34 -54.06
N GLU A 537 22.57 -27.43 -53.68
CA GLU A 537 22.57 -27.94 -52.33
C GLU A 537 23.18 -26.93 -51.34
N HIS A 538 24.25 -26.23 -51.74
CA HIS A 538 24.81 -25.14 -50.96
C HIS A 538 23.80 -23.99 -50.75
N VAL A 539 23.10 -23.59 -51.80
CA VAL A 539 22.05 -22.54 -51.72
C VAL A 539 20.89 -22.99 -50.86
N ILE A 540 20.44 -24.25 -51.00
CA ILE A 540 19.36 -24.82 -50.19
C ILE A 540 19.77 -24.86 -48.72
N ASN A 541 20.97 -25.33 -48.39
CA ASN A 541 21.49 -25.34 -47.02
C ASN A 541 21.60 -23.93 -46.45
N GLY A 542 22.02 -22.92 -47.24
CA GLY A 542 22.03 -21.53 -46.85
C GLY A 542 20.62 -20.96 -46.57
N ARG A 543 19.60 -21.42 -47.30
CA ARG A 543 18.19 -21.06 -47.02
C ARG A 543 17.68 -21.73 -45.76
N VAL A 544 18.00 -23.00 -45.52
CA VAL A 544 17.67 -23.75 -44.32
C VAL A 544 18.27 -23.06 -43.10
N SER A 545 19.56 -22.72 -43.14
CA SER A 545 20.23 -22.02 -42.03
C SER A 545 19.61 -20.65 -41.73
N ARG A 546 19.25 -19.89 -42.79
CA ARG A 546 18.54 -18.60 -42.60
C ARG A 546 17.13 -18.77 -42.03
N ALA A 547 16.41 -19.80 -42.49
CA ALA A 547 15.07 -20.08 -41.95
C ALA A 547 15.13 -20.48 -40.46
N LEU A 548 16.11 -21.28 -40.07
CA LEU A 548 16.32 -21.65 -38.67
C LEU A 548 16.73 -20.44 -37.81
N ALA A 549 17.59 -19.54 -38.30
CA ALA A 549 17.93 -18.31 -37.60
C ALA A 549 16.72 -17.37 -37.42
N LEU A 550 15.82 -17.33 -38.41
CA LEU A 550 14.56 -16.58 -38.29
C LEU A 550 13.61 -17.26 -37.29
N LEU A 551 13.60 -18.59 -37.21
CA LEU A 551 12.80 -19.34 -36.23
C LEU A 551 13.20 -19.00 -34.77
N GLU A 552 14.50 -18.82 -34.51
CA GLU A 552 14.98 -18.40 -33.17
C GLU A 552 14.28 -17.10 -32.74
N GLY A 553 14.28 -16.08 -33.60
CA GLY A 553 13.58 -14.81 -33.30
C GLY A 553 12.06 -14.94 -33.22
N VAL A 554 11.45 -15.90 -33.93
CA VAL A 554 10.01 -16.19 -33.83
C VAL A 554 9.69 -16.83 -32.49
N VAL A 555 10.48 -17.80 -32.06
CA VAL A 555 10.33 -18.48 -30.77
C VAL A 555 10.51 -17.48 -29.63
N GLU A 556 11.52 -16.61 -29.72
CA GLU A 556 11.75 -15.56 -28.70
C GLU A 556 10.55 -14.63 -28.55
N ARG A 557 10.01 -14.11 -29.67
CA ARG A 557 8.80 -13.25 -29.63
C ARG A 557 7.57 -13.99 -29.10
N ALA A 558 7.37 -15.24 -29.49
CA ALA A 558 6.26 -16.05 -29.00
C ALA A 558 6.38 -16.30 -27.49
N VAL A 559 7.55 -16.61 -26.99
CA VAL A 559 7.83 -16.78 -25.56
C VAL A 559 7.60 -15.46 -24.82
N GLU A 560 8.12 -14.35 -25.33
CA GLU A 560 7.95 -13.01 -24.70
C GLU A 560 6.48 -12.62 -24.62
N THR A 561 5.71 -12.79 -25.70
CA THR A 561 4.29 -12.46 -25.75
C THR A 561 3.48 -13.32 -24.79
N CYS A 562 3.72 -14.62 -24.77
CA CYS A 562 2.99 -15.55 -23.92
C CYS A 562 3.37 -15.39 -22.44
N LEU A 563 4.65 -15.15 -22.12
CA LEU A 563 5.09 -14.82 -20.75
C LEU A 563 4.49 -13.48 -20.30
N GLY A 564 4.43 -12.47 -21.17
CA GLY A 564 3.82 -11.19 -20.87
C GLY A 564 2.38 -11.33 -20.38
N GLN A 565 1.60 -12.18 -21.04
CA GLN A 565 0.20 -12.43 -20.68
C GLN A 565 0.01 -13.33 -19.45
N ALA A 566 0.94 -14.24 -19.18
CA ALA A 566 0.76 -15.28 -18.17
C ALA A 566 1.41 -14.97 -16.82
N VAL A 567 2.54 -14.26 -16.79
CA VAL A 567 3.40 -14.13 -15.60
C VAL A 567 3.69 -12.67 -15.23
N VAL A 568 3.74 -11.75 -16.21
CA VAL A 568 4.18 -10.35 -15.99
C VAL A 568 3.16 -9.52 -15.22
N ASP A 569 1.88 -9.82 -15.38
CA ASP A 569 0.80 -9.00 -14.80
C ASP A 569 0.81 -8.96 -13.28
N GLU A 570 1.20 -10.04 -12.59
CA GLU A 570 1.11 -10.11 -11.13
C GLU A 570 2.22 -9.34 -10.42
N PRO A 571 3.53 -9.53 -10.74
CA PRO A 571 4.58 -8.70 -10.16
C PRO A 571 4.40 -7.20 -10.42
N GLU A 572 3.99 -6.81 -11.62
CA GLU A 572 3.72 -5.41 -11.96
C GLU A 572 2.55 -4.83 -11.15
N ARG A 573 1.50 -5.62 -10.92
CA ARG A 573 0.37 -5.23 -10.05
C ARG A 573 0.81 -5.05 -8.60
N VAL A 574 1.64 -5.96 -8.09
CA VAL A 574 2.17 -5.85 -6.72
C VAL A 574 2.99 -4.58 -6.56
N LEU A 575 3.90 -4.30 -7.50
CA LEU A 575 4.72 -3.08 -7.48
C LEU A 575 3.86 -1.81 -7.57
N ALA A 576 2.86 -1.82 -8.47
CA ALA A 576 1.93 -0.71 -8.64
C ALA A 576 1.08 -0.48 -7.39
N GLU A 577 0.56 -1.54 -6.78
CA GLU A 577 -0.24 -1.47 -5.55
C GLU A 577 0.57 -0.88 -4.39
N ILE A 578 1.79 -1.36 -4.17
CA ILE A 578 2.65 -0.83 -3.09
C ILE A 578 2.93 0.65 -3.31
N LEU A 579 3.23 1.06 -4.55
CA LEU A 579 3.48 2.46 -4.89
C LEU A 579 2.22 3.33 -4.70
N GLU A 580 1.05 2.82 -5.04
CA GLU A 580 -0.22 3.51 -4.82
C GLU A 580 -0.52 3.68 -3.33
N ARG A 581 -0.33 2.63 -2.50
CA ARG A 581 -0.49 2.70 -1.04
C ARG A 581 0.47 3.70 -0.40
N HIS A 582 1.70 3.75 -0.89
CA HIS A 582 2.67 4.74 -0.43
C HIS A 582 2.24 6.17 -0.79
N ARG A 583 1.82 6.41 -2.04
CA ARG A 583 1.32 7.73 -2.47
C ARG A 583 0.06 8.15 -1.70
N GLU A 584 -0.83 7.20 -1.41
CA GLU A 584 -2.02 7.44 -0.58
C GLU A 584 -1.61 7.89 0.83
N PHE A 585 -0.61 7.22 1.43
CA PHE A 585 -0.07 7.57 2.74
C PHE A 585 0.55 8.97 2.76
N GLU A 586 1.39 9.31 1.79
CA GLU A 586 2.02 10.65 1.72
C GLU A 586 0.96 11.77 1.58
N ARG A 587 -0.08 11.55 0.78
CA ARG A 587 -1.21 12.50 0.70
C ARG A 587 -1.94 12.64 2.04
N LEU A 588 -2.18 11.53 2.74
CA LEU A 588 -2.80 11.56 4.07
C LEU A 588 -1.95 12.32 5.08
N ARG A 589 -0.64 12.17 5.01
CA ARG A 589 0.31 12.89 5.84
C ARG A 589 0.34 14.39 5.53
N GLU A 590 0.39 14.77 4.26
CA GLU A 590 0.32 16.18 3.85
C GLU A 590 -1.00 16.84 4.27
N ASP A 591 -2.13 16.17 4.09
CA ASP A 591 -3.44 16.66 4.52
C ASP A 591 -3.49 16.84 6.04
N ALA A 592 -2.93 15.88 6.79
CA ALA A 592 -2.82 15.96 8.23
C ALA A 592 -1.93 17.14 8.67
N ASP A 593 -0.77 17.29 8.05
CA ASP A 593 0.15 18.39 8.38
C ASP A 593 -0.49 19.77 8.11
N ARG A 594 -1.32 19.90 7.07
CA ARG A 594 -2.08 21.13 6.81
C ARG A 594 -3.11 21.38 7.92
N LEU A 595 -3.95 20.39 8.22
CA LEU A 595 -5.01 20.53 9.24
C LEU A 595 -4.43 20.78 10.63
N LEU A 596 -3.29 20.17 10.95
CA LEU A 596 -2.66 20.28 12.27
C LEU A 596 -1.80 21.56 12.44
N ARG A 597 -1.46 22.27 11.35
CA ARG A 597 -0.79 23.58 11.39
C ARG A 597 -1.78 24.73 11.55
N ASP A 598 -2.93 24.65 10.89
CA ASP A 598 -3.96 25.71 10.97
C ASP A 598 -4.55 25.86 12.37
N ASP A 599 -4.59 24.76 13.18
CA ASP A 599 -5.08 24.78 14.56
C ASP A 599 -4.07 25.37 15.58
N SER A 600 -2.82 25.63 15.19
CA SER A 600 -1.79 26.12 16.12
C SER A 600 -1.77 27.63 16.33
N SER A 601 -2.62 28.39 15.65
CA SER A 601 -2.79 29.83 15.87
C SER A 601 -4.16 30.09 16.51
N PRO A 602 -4.23 30.32 17.84
CA PRO A 602 -5.47 30.87 18.40
C PRO A 602 -5.73 32.24 17.73
N PRO A 603 -6.97 32.58 17.35
CA PRO A 603 -7.26 33.91 16.90
C PRO A 603 -6.80 34.87 18.01
N PRO A 604 -6.15 36.00 17.68
CA PRO A 604 -5.76 36.97 18.69
C PRO A 604 -7.02 37.34 19.49
N PRO A 605 -6.92 37.42 20.82
CA PRO A 605 -8.07 37.81 21.62
C PRO A 605 -8.58 39.12 21.03
N SER A 606 -9.84 39.12 20.64
CA SER A 606 -10.54 40.36 20.25
C SER A 606 -10.32 41.33 21.38
N ARG A 607 -9.47 42.33 21.17
CA ARG A 607 -9.35 43.45 22.09
C ARG A 607 -10.77 43.96 22.25
N PRO A 608 -11.26 44.11 23.50
CA PRO A 608 -12.50 44.84 23.70
C PRO A 608 -12.30 46.20 23.04
N GLU A 609 -13.17 46.57 22.13
CA GLU A 609 -13.22 47.92 21.59
C GLU A 609 -13.26 48.86 22.79
N LEU A 610 -12.14 49.53 23.03
CA LEU A 610 -12.11 50.64 23.95
C LEU A 610 -13.16 51.63 23.45
N ALA A 611 -14.20 51.81 24.24
CA ALA A 611 -15.18 52.87 24.01
C ALA A 611 -14.44 54.17 23.72
N PRO A 612 -14.90 54.98 22.74
CA PRO A 612 -14.26 56.23 22.42
C PRO A 612 -14.19 57.10 23.66
N ALA A 613 -12.98 57.61 23.94
CA ALA A 613 -12.77 58.55 25.05
C ALA A 613 -13.75 59.73 24.93
N PRO A 614 -14.35 60.18 26.06
CA PRO A 614 -15.18 61.37 26.03
C PRO A 614 -14.35 62.58 25.60
N PRO A 615 -14.97 63.57 24.91
CA PRO A 615 -14.27 64.74 24.42
C PRO A 615 -13.64 65.52 25.58
N GLU A 616 -12.39 65.91 25.41
CA GLU A 616 -11.68 66.80 26.34
C GLU A 616 -12.47 68.09 26.54
N GLU A 617 -12.98 68.32 27.74
CA GLU A 617 -13.43 69.62 28.16
C GLU A 617 -12.23 70.54 28.34
N ASP A 618 -12.38 71.79 27.84
CA ASP A 618 -11.43 72.87 27.81
C ASP A 618 -10.66 73.09 29.12
N ALA A 619 -9.32 72.90 29.08
CA ALA A 619 -8.44 73.32 30.16
C ALA A 619 -8.20 74.88 30.08
N PRO A 620 -8.32 75.60 31.21
CA PRO A 620 -8.04 77.07 31.23
C PRO A 620 -6.52 77.32 31.03
N PRO A 621 -6.15 78.50 30.52
CA PRO A 621 -4.82 78.85 30.10
C PRO A 621 -3.79 78.94 31.23
N SER A 622 -2.65 78.31 31.02
CA SER A 622 -1.45 78.39 31.88
C SER A 622 -0.96 79.84 32.05
N ARG A 623 -0.89 80.33 33.26
CA ARG A 623 -0.12 81.53 33.66
C ARG A 623 1.35 81.16 33.79
N GLU A 624 2.13 81.46 32.78
CA GLU A 624 3.57 81.66 32.87
C GLU A 624 3.83 83.12 33.39
N ARG A 625 4.82 83.23 34.28
CA ARG A 625 5.65 84.31 34.76
C ARG A 625 5.40 84.66 36.19
N LEU A 626 6.39 84.37 37.01
CA LEU A 626 7.19 85.38 37.73
C LEU A 626 8.14 84.68 38.74
N ARG A 627 9.44 84.81 38.44
CA ARG A 627 10.62 85.03 39.32
C ARG A 627 10.87 84.04 40.49
N ALA A 628 11.98 83.36 40.62
CA ALA A 628 13.34 83.88 40.73
C ALA A 628 14.32 82.69 40.52
#